data_5f27967784519557f83a0cee565235e2
#
_entry.id   5f27967784519557f83a0cee565235e2
#
_cell.length_a   1.000
_cell.length_b   1.000
_cell.length_c   1.000
_cell.angle_alpha   90.00
_cell.angle_beta   90.00
_cell.angle_gamma   90.00
#
_symmetry.space_group_name_H-M   'P 1'
#
loop_
_entity.id
_entity.type
_entity.pdbx_description
1 polymer ?
#
loop_
_entity_poly.entity_id
_entity_poly.type
_entity_poly.pdbx_seq_one_letter_code
_entity_poly.pdbx_strand_id
1 'polypeptide(L)'
;MHLVPLGTKGTFTLRVLSEHLANQFKDAMLPQVLATPVMIMAMENAALDAMRPFLEEGESAVGSAIDVRHLSASPVGQTVRAEAEVTGTAGNRILFRISASDEIEEIGKGTHQRTVINLRSFNERLARKLAIAIRR
;
A
#
# COMPACT_ATOMS: atom_id res chain seq x y z
N MET A 1 -4.50 -16.96 -9.60
CA MET A 1 -3.24 -16.54 -8.94
C MET A 1 -2.30 -17.73 -8.82
N HIS A 2 -1.06 -17.52 -9.20
CA HIS A 2 -0.03 -18.51 -8.98
C HIS A 2 0.38 -18.55 -7.50
N LEU A 3 0.99 -19.64 -7.08
CA LEU A 3 1.48 -19.78 -5.71
C LEU A 3 2.54 -18.72 -5.42
N VAL A 4 2.36 -17.95 -4.34
CA VAL A 4 3.30 -16.91 -3.93
C VAL A 4 4.19 -17.48 -2.82
N PRO A 5 5.49 -17.65 -3.06
CA PRO A 5 6.39 -18.17 -2.03
C PRO A 5 6.50 -17.22 -0.83
N LEU A 6 6.58 -17.79 0.36
CA LEU A 6 6.94 -17.02 1.57
C LEU A 6 8.31 -16.38 1.37
N GLY A 7 8.45 -15.17 1.87
CA GLY A 7 9.70 -14.42 1.72
C GLY A 7 9.82 -13.64 0.41
N THR A 8 8.83 -13.74 -0.49
CA THR A 8 8.81 -12.93 -1.72
C THR A 8 8.78 -11.45 -1.32
N LYS A 9 9.65 -10.66 -1.95
CA LYS A 9 9.81 -9.24 -1.62
C LYS A 9 9.43 -8.34 -2.78
N GLY A 10 8.93 -7.17 -2.44
CA GLY A 10 8.72 -6.07 -3.37
C GLY A 10 9.18 -4.77 -2.75
N THR A 11 9.44 -3.78 -3.59
CA THR A 11 9.93 -2.48 -3.16
C THR A 11 9.23 -1.36 -3.92
N PHE A 12 9.22 -0.19 -3.32
CA PHE A 12 8.74 1.03 -3.96
C PHE A 12 9.54 2.21 -3.41
N THR A 13 10.01 3.07 -4.29
CA THR A 13 10.82 4.24 -3.92
C THR A 13 10.06 5.52 -4.26
N LEU A 14 10.06 6.46 -3.33
CA LEU A 14 9.37 7.74 -3.43
C LEU A 14 10.32 8.85 -2.97
N ARG A 15 10.45 9.90 -3.77
CA ARG A 15 11.07 11.13 -3.30
C ARG A 15 9.99 12.01 -2.66
N VAL A 16 10.24 12.48 -1.45
CA VAL A 16 9.29 13.34 -0.75
C VAL A 16 9.27 14.73 -1.40
N LEU A 17 8.15 15.05 -2.03
CA LEU A 17 7.87 16.35 -2.66
C LEU A 17 6.94 17.17 -1.77
N SER A 18 6.79 18.46 -2.08
CA SER A 18 5.91 19.34 -1.29
C SER A 18 4.47 18.84 -1.21
N GLU A 19 3.96 18.24 -2.30
CA GLU A 19 2.61 17.68 -2.35
C GLU A 19 2.40 16.48 -1.42
N HIS A 20 3.49 15.87 -0.95
CA HIS A 20 3.45 14.71 -0.04
C HIS A 20 3.47 15.12 1.43
N LEU A 21 3.63 16.39 1.73
CA LEU A 21 3.75 16.87 3.10
C LEU A 21 2.39 16.97 3.79
N ALA A 22 2.39 16.66 5.07
CA ALA A 22 1.16 16.63 5.88
C ALA A 22 0.42 17.98 5.86
N ASN A 23 1.14 19.09 5.91
CA ASN A 23 0.54 20.43 5.88
C ASN A 23 -0.11 20.78 4.55
N GLN A 24 0.32 20.15 3.45
CA GLN A 24 -0.26 20.33 2.11
C GLN A 24 -1.36 19.31 1.85
N PHE A 25 -1.10 18.07 2.24
CA PHE A 25 -1.97 16.94 1.93
C PHE A 25 -3.22 16.88 2.81
N LYS A 26 -3.09 17.29 4.07
CA LYS A 26 -4.16 17.14 5.07
C LYS A 26 -4.65 18.48 5.61
N ASP A 27 -3.85 19.14 6.45
CA ASP A 27 -4.25 20.36 7.15
C ASP A 27 -3.05 21.25 7.35
N ALA A 28 -3.22 22.55 7.09
CA ALA A 28 -2.14 23.52 7.15
C ALA A 28 -1.52 23.68 8.56
N MET A 29 -2.22 23.26 9.61
CA MET A 29 -1.66 23.30 10.97
C MET A 29 -0.60 22.23 11.21
N LEU A 30 -0.52 21.20 10.36
CA LEU A 30 0.43 20.11 10.52
C LEU A 30 1.84 20.52 10.09
N PRO A 31 2.88 19.85 10.63
CA PRO A 31 4.25 20.15 10.24
C PRO A 31 4.54 19.75 8.79
N GLN A 32 5.62 20.27 8.24
CA GLN A 32 6.07 20.03 6.86
C GLN A 32 6.85 18.72 6.78
N VAL A 33 6.17 17.62 6.97
CA VAL A 33 6.75 16.28 6.97
C VAL A 33 5.92 15.34 6.10
N LEU A 34 6.53 14.26 5.64
CA LEU A 34 5.83 13.22 4.87
C LEU A 34 4.54 12.82 5.58
N ALA A 35 3.42 12.91 4.89
CA ALA A 35 2.12 12.53 5.43
C ALA A 35 2.03 11.02 5.60
N THR A 36 1.44 10.57 6.70
CA THR A 36 1.27 9.13 6.98
C THR A 36 0.55 8.38 5.85
N PRO A 37 -0.54 8.91 5.26
CA PRO A 37 -1.18 8.21 4.14
C PRO A 37 -0.27 8.02 2.93
N VAL A 38 0.66 8.93 2.69
CA VAL A 38 1.62 8.80 1.58
C VAL A 38 2.64 7.70 1.88
N MET A 39 3.13 7.61 3.10
CA MET A 39 3.99 6.50 3.52
C MET A 39 3.27 5.16 3.34
N ILE A 40 2.01 5.08 3.74
CA ILE A 40 1.19 3.88 3.58
C ILE A 40 1.05 3.53 2.10
N MET A 41 0.79 4.50 1.24
CA MET A 41 0.71 4.28 -0.21
C MET A 41 2.00 3.65 -0.75
N ALA A 42 3.15 4.13 -0.31
CA ALA A 42 4.44 3.56 -0.72
C ALA A 42 4.56 2.09 -0.26
N MET A 43 4.15 1.78 0.96
CA MET A 43 4.15 0.42 1.48
C MET A 43 3.20 -0.50 0.72
N GLU A 44 2.01 -0.01 0.38
CA GLU A 44 1.04 -0.77 -0.42
C GLU A 44 1.56 -1.04 -1.82
N ASN A 45 2.24 -0.07 -2.43
CA ASN A 45 2.85 -0.24 -3.75
C ASN A 45 3.99 -1.25 -3.72
N ALA A 46 4.75 -1.31 -2.62
CA ALA A 46 5.76 -2.35 -2.43
C ALA A 46 5.13 -3.75 -2.39
N ALA A 47 3.99 -3.88 -1.72
CA ALA A 47 3.26 -5.15 -1.68
C ALA A 47 2.74 -5.55 -3.06
N LEU A 48 2.21 -4.59 -3.83
CA LEU A 48 1.79 -4.84 -5.21
C LEU A 48 2.97 -5.29 -6.09
N ASP A 49 4.11 -4.67 -5.93
CA ASP A 49 5.33 -5.05 -6.65
C ASP A 49 5.70 -6.51 -6.37
N ALA A 50 5.61 -6.94 -5.11
CA ALA A 50 5.88 -8.32 -4.72
C ALA A 50 4.92 -9.32 -5.38
N MET A 51 3.63 -8.96 -5.50
CA MET A 51 2.58 -9.86 -5.98
C MET A 51 2.46 -9.90 -7.51
N ARG A 52 2.83 -8.82 -8.18
CA ARG A 52 2.53 -8.64 -9.61
C ARG A 52 2.90 -9.85 -10.48
N PRO A 53 4.07 -10.48 -10.31
CA PRO A 53 4.44 -11.62 -11.15
C PRO A 53 3.53 -12.86 -10.97
N PHE A 54 2.76 -12.93 -9.88
CA PHE A 54 1.95 -14.09 -9.53
C PHE A 54 0.47 -13.93 -9.88
N LEU A 55 0.07 -12.73 -10.31
CA LEU A 55 -1.29 -12.48 -10.74
C LEU A 55 -1.50 -12.96 -12.16
N GLU A 56 -2.66 -13.56 -12.42
CA GLU A 56 -3.07 -13.96 -13.75
C GLU A 56 -3.86 -12.84 -14.43
N GLU A 57 -4.03 -12.95 -15.74
CA GLU A 57 -4.85 -12.03 -16.49
C GLU A 57 -6.27 -11.99 -15.92
N GLY A 58 -6.83 -10.78 -15.79
CA GLY A 58 -8.15 -10.59 -15.21
C GLY A 58 -8.17 -10.56 -13.68
N GLU A 59 -7.01 -10.72 -13.04
CA GLU A 59 -6.87 -10.59 -11.59
C GLU A 59 -6.26 -9.25 -11.20
N SER A 60 -6.60 -8.82 -9.99
CA SER A 60 -5.96 -7.70 -9.30
C SER A 60 -5.89 -8.01 -7.81
N ALA A 61 -5.28 -7.13 -7.06
CA ALA A 61 -5.19 -7.28 -5.61
C ALA A 61 -5.52 -5.96 -4.95
N VAL A 62 -6.48 -5.97 -4.04
CA VAL A 62 -6.90 -4.78 -3.30
C VAL A 62 -6.41 -4.85 -1.86
N GLY A 63 -6.11 -3.69 -1.28
CA GLY A 63 -5.76 -3.60 0.14
C GLY A 63 -6.97 -3.92 0.99
N SER A 64 -6.84 -4.85 1.93
CA SER A 64 -7.94 -5.27 2.79
C SER A 64 -7.66 -5.10 4.29
N ALA A 65 -6.40 -4.91 4.69
CA ALA A 65 -6.04 -4.57 6.06
C ALA A 65 -4.67 -3.90 6.08
N ILE A 66 -4.50 -2.95 6.98
CA ILE A 66 -3.23 -2.28 7.20
C ILE A 66 -3.11 -1.90 8.67
N ASP A 67 -1.97 -2.21 9.26
CA ASP A 67 -1.65 -1.85 10.63
C ASP A 67 -0.21 -1.38 10.64
N VAL A 68 0.00 -0.08 10.74
CA VAL A 68 1.34 0.52 10.65
C VAL A 68 1.57 1.50 11.79
N ARG A 69 2.86 1.70 12.06
CA ARG A 69 3.35 2.77 12.93
C ARG A 69 4.23 3.68 12.11
N HIS A 70 3.98 4.98 12.22
CA HIS A 70 4.84 6.01 11.65
C HIS A 70 5.81 6.43 12.73
N LEU A 71 7.05 5.98 12.61
CA LEU A 71 8.05 6.04 13.69
C LEU A 71 8.84 7.34 13.69
N SER A 72 9.06 7.91 12.52
CA SER A 72 9.93 9.08 12.36
C SER A 72 9.46 9.95 11.22
N ALA A 73 9.62 11.26 11.37
CA ALA A 73 9.25 12.24 10.35
C ALA A 73 10.32 12.34 9.27
N SER A 74 9.89 12.58 8.04
CA SER A 74 10.80 12.78 6.90
C SER A 74 10.51 14.12 6.24
N PRO A 75 11.53 14.97 6.03
CA PRO A 75 11.37 16.25 5.35
C PRO A 75 11.32 16.09 3.83
N VAL A 76 10.94 17.16 3.15
CA VAL A 76 11.00 17.23 1.69
C VAL A 76 12.42 16.97 1.20
N GLY A 77 12.53 16.27 0.08
CA GLY A 77 13.82 15.96 -0.55
C GLY A 77 14.41 14.61 -0.17
N GLN A 78 13.94 14.00 0.92
CA GLN A 78 14.37 12.66 1.30
C GLN A 78 13.82 11.62 0.30
N THR A 79 14.60 10.59 0.03
CA THR A 79 14.14 9.41 -0.70
C THR A 79 13.65 8.39 0.30
N VAL A 80 12.40 7.97 0.17
CA VAL A 80 11.78 6.94 0.99
C VAL A 80 11.73 5.64 0.19
N ARG A 81 12.24 4.57 0.78
CA ARG A 81 12.14 3.24 0.21
C ARG A 81 11.24 2.38 1.08
N ALA A 82 10.16 1.89 0.48
CA ALA A 82 9.27 0.93 1.12
C ALA A 82 9.62 -0.49 0.66
N GLU A 83 9.46 -1.44 1.58
CA GLU A 83 9.68 -2.86 1.31
C GLU A 83 8.51 -3.66 1.87
N ALA A 84 8.09 -4.67 1.12
CA ALA A 84 7.08 -5.64 1.56
C ALA A 84 7.63 -7.05 1.39
N GLU A 85 7.37 -7.89 2.37
CA GLU A 85 7.77 -9.30 2.35
C GLU A 85 6.57 -10.18 2.66
N VAL A 86 6.32 -11.18 1.82
CA VAL A 86 5.22 -12.12 2.03
C VAL A 86 5.51 -13.00 3.25
N THR A 87 4.62 -12.96 4.23
CA THR A 87 4.73 -13.73 5.47
C THR A 87 3.72 -14.85 5.57
N GLY A 88 2.68 -14.85 4.74
CA GLY A 88 1.66 -15.87 4.76
C GLY A 88 0.70 -15.74 3.59
N THR A 89 -0.02 -16.83 3.33
CA THR A 89 -1.11 -16.87 2.36
C THR A 89 -2.28 -17.64 2.98
N ALA A 90 -3.50 -17.20 2.70
CA ALA A 90 -4.70 -17.84 3.20
C ALA A 90 -5.81 -17.69 2.13
N GLY A 91 -5.95 -18.68 1.26
CA GLY A 91 -6.86 -18.60 0.13
C GLY A 91 -6.44 -17.50 -0.83
N ASN A 92 -7.31 -16.52 -1.05
CA ASN A 92 -7.02 -15.38 -1.92
C ASN A 92 -6.37 -14.19 -1.17
N ARG A 93 -5.98 -14.38 0.09
CA ARG A 93 -5.35 -13.34 0.90
C ARG A 93 -3.86 -13.57 0.98
N ILE A 94 -3.11 -12.48 0.82
CA ILE A 94 -1.66 -12.46 0.96
C ILE A 94 -1.32 -11.54 2.11
N LEU A 95 -0.51 -12.05 3.04
CA LEU A 95 -0.08 -11.33 4.24
C LEU A 95 1.35 -10.85 4.06
N PHE A 96 1.60 -9.62 4.47
CA PHE A 96 2.90 -8.97 4.32
C PHE A 96 3.40 -8.38 5.63
N ARG A 97 4.70 -8.43 5.82
CA ARG A 97 5.42 -7.50 6.69
C ARG A 97 5.87 -6.35 5.81
N ILE A 98 5.63 -5.12 6.26
CA ILE A 98 5.95 -3.91 5.51
C ILE A 98 6.80 -2.97 6.34
N SER A 99 7.68 -2.23 5.66
CA SER A 99 8.52 -1.22 6.28
C SER A 99 8.81 -0.10 5.30
N ALA A 100 9.24 1.04 5.82
CA ALA A 100 9.71 2.16 5.03
C ALA A 100 10.85 2.83 5.77
N SER A 101 11.86 3.28 5.01
CA SER A 101 13.02 4.01 5.54
C SER A 101 13.28 5.22 4.64
N ASP A 102 13.69 6.34 5.25
CA ASP A 102 14.28 7.43 4.49
C ASP A 102 15.80 7.21 4.40
N GLU A 103 16.55 8.22 3.97
CA GLU A 103 18.00 8.07 3.81
C GLU A 103 18.75 8.03 5.13
N ILE A 104 18.07 8.27 6.26
CA ILE A 104 18.68 8.39 7.57
C ILE A 104 18.29 7.24 8.48
N GLU A 105 17.01 6.81 8.46
CA GLU A 105 16.47 5.87 9.45
C GLU A 105 15.19 5.19 8.97
N GLU A 106 14.77 4.15 9.69
CA GLU A 106 13.46 3.55 9.50
C GLU A 106 12.39 4.54 9.95
N ILE A 107 11.41 4.80 9.08
CA ILE A 107 10.34 5.75 9.36
C ILE A 107 8.99 5.10 9.62
N GLY A 108 8.83 3.84 9.27
CA GLY A 108 7.58 3.12 9.52
C GLY A 108 7.72 1.63 9.36
N LYS A 109 6.82 0.90 10.01
CA LYS A 109 6.73 -0.56 9.89
C LYS A 109 5.34 -1.05 10.29
N GLY A 110 5.02 -2.26 9.87
CA GLY A 110 3.76 -2.88 10.24
C GLY A 110 3.45 -4.12 9.43
N THR A 111 2.16 -4.41 9.35
CA THR A 111 1.61 -5.54 8.60
C THR A 111 0.57 -5.06 7.62
N HIS A 112 0.39 -5.82 6.55
CA HIS A 112 -0.54 -5.49 5.48
C HIS A 112 -1.13 -6.75 4.91
N GLN A 113 -2.37 -6.67 4.47
CA GLN A 113 -3.05 -7.76 3.79
C GLN A 113 -3.65 -7.25 2.50
N ARG A 114 -3.45 -8.01 1.43
CA ARG A 114 -4.12 -7.77 0.16
C ARG A 114 -4.97 -8.98 -0.19
N THR A 115 -6.08 -8.71 -0.86
CA THR A 115 -7.00 -9.74 -1.31
C THR A 115 -7.02 -9.77 -2.82
N VAL A 116 -6.72 -10.93 -3.39
CA VAL A 116 -6.78 -11.13 -4.85
C VAL A 116 -8.23 -11.21 -5.27
N ILE A 117 -8.58 -10.48 -6.31
CA ILE A 117 -9.92 -10.39 -6.84
C ILE A 117 -9.95 -10.73 -8.33
N ASN A 118 -11.09 -11.20 -8.79
CA ASN A 118 -11.41 -11.27 -10.20
C ASN A 118 -12.03 -9.93 -10.61
N LEU A 119 -11.42 -9.25 -11.57
CA LEU A 119 -11.85 -7.91 -11.96
C LEU A 119 -13.28 -7.88 -12.48
N ARG A 120 -13.69 -8.89 -13.25
CA ARG A 120 -15.04 -8.93 -13.80
C ARG A 120 -16.10 -8.97 -12.68
N SER A 121 -15.99 -9.93 -11.78
CA SER A 121 -16.98 -10.08 -10.70
C SER A 121 -16.90 -8.92 -9.71
N PHE A 122 -15.72 -8.38 -9.47
CA PHE A 122 -15.55 -7.20 -8.63
C PHE A 122 -16.27 -5.99 -9.25
N ASN A 123 -16.05 -5.73 -10.53
CA ASN A 123 -16.68 -4.62 -11.24
C ASN A 123 -18.20 -4.79 -11.35
N GLU A 124 -18.69 -6.02 -11.47
CA GLU A 124 -20.13 -6.29 -11.44
C GLU A 124 -20.76 -5.91 -10.10
N ARG A 125 -20.09 -6.21 -9.00
CA ARG A 125 -20.55 -5.79 -7.67
C ARG A 125 -20.51 -4.27 -7.51
N LEU A 126 -19.48 -3.62 -8.02
CA LEU A 126 -19.40 -2.15 -8.02
C LEU A 126 -20.54 -1.54 -8.81
N ALA A 127 -20.85 -2.07 -9.98
CA ALA A 127 -21.95 -1.59 -10.82
C ALA A 127 -23.30 -1.70 -10.08
N ARG A 128 -23.53 -2.81 -9.37
CA ARG A 128 -24.74 -2.98 -8.55
C ARG A 128 -24.80 -1.96 -7.41
N LYS A 129 -23.68 -1.75 -6.73
CA LYS A 129 -23.60 -0.76 -5.64
C LYS A 129 -23.85 0.66 -6.17
N LEU A 130 -23.29 1.00 -7.32
CA LEU A 130 -23.50 2.29 -7.97
C LEU A 130 -24.98 2.49 -8.33
N ALA A 131 -25.63 1.49 -8.89
CA ALA A 131 -27.06 1.54 -9.22
C ALA A 131 -27.92 1.81 -7.98
N ILE A 132 -27.60 1.17 -6.85
CA ILE A 132 -28.29 1.42 -5.57
C ILE A 132 -28.04 2.86 -5.09
N ALA A 133 -26.81 3.34 -5.17
CA ALA A 133 -26.45 4.69 -4.74
C ALA A 133 -27.16 5.78 -5.55
N ILE A 134 -27.30 5.57 -6.87
CA ILE A 134 -28.02 6.50 -7.76
C ILE A 134 -29.49 6.61 -7.43
N ARG A 135 -30.11 5.51 -6.97
CA ARG A 135 -31.53 5.47 -6.62
C ARG A 135 -31.91 6.18 -5.33
N ARG A 136 -30.94 6.58 -4.56
CA ARG A 136 -31.17 7.29 -3.29
C ARG A 136 -31.50 8.78 -3.48
#